data_4152973d293472e0807deb4313a356c8
#
_entry.id   4152973d293472e0807deb4313a356c8
#
_cell.length_a   1.000
_cell.length_b   1.000
_cell.length_c   1.000
_cell.angle_alpha   90.00
_cell.angle_beta   90.00
_cell.angle_gamma   90.00
#
_symmetry.space_group_name_H-M   'P 1'
#
loop_
_entity.id
_entity.type
_entity.pdbx_description
1 polymer ?
#
loop_
_entity_poly.entity_id
_entity_poly.type
_entity_poly.pdbx_seq_one_letter_code
_entity_poly.pdbx_strand_id
1 'polypeptide(L)'
;VMYVDQGHVSEQVTASVEQLCAAGCNGIVICNSADSEMTSAIQTCDANQVYLTQFYRIISEENSPEVYQTACNSQYYLGAVHEDEVTNGYTLVNLLLENGDRNIGLEAWTVGDATFQQRWKGYKQAVDEWNEANPDDQATITEPVYANTSSEEGAAAALSLYNSNPDMDALIVAGGGGDPLVGSIGALANEGLTGKIDVVSTDFLDDLGEQLESGGMFAESGGHFCDPLYAFLITYNAIKGNYVKDEGSFGYEIQFPYLYVSSPDDYENYQK
;
A
#
# COMPACT_ATOMS: atom_id res chain seq x y z
N VAL A 1 19.86 6.77 -15.97
CA VAL A 1 19.04 6.20 -14.90
C VAL A 1 19.41 4.73 -14.78
N MET A 2 19.66 4.26 -13.56
CA MET A 2 19.86 2.85 -13.22
C MET A 2 18.61 2.37 -12.49
N TYR A 3 18.24 1.13 -12.68
CA TYR A 3 17.12 0.48 -11.99
C TYR A 3 17.64 -0.77 -11.28
N VAL A 4 17.19 -0.99 -10.05
CA VAL A 4 17.51 -2.19 -9.25
C VAL A 4 16.20 -2.68 -8.63
N ASP A 5 15.84 -3.91 -8.95
CA ASP A 5 14.75 -4.61 -8.29
C ASP A 5 15.27 -5.28 -7.02
N GLN A 6 14.65 -4.99 -5.90
CA GLN A 6 15.04 -5.49 -4.57
C GLN A 6 14.02 -6.50 -4.00
N GLY A 7 12.95 -6.79 -4.74
CA GLY A 7 11.97 -7.83 -4.40
C GLY A 7 11.34 -7.69 -3.00
N HIS A 8 11.28 -6.48 -2.45
CA HIS A 8 10.81 -6.20 -1.07
C HIS A 8 11.57 -6.97 0.02
N VAL A 9 12.89 -7.18 -0.16
CA VAL A 9 13.75 -7.84 0.82
C VAL A 9 14.70 -6.82 1.44
N SER A 10 14.64 -6.62 2.77
CA SER A 10 15.40 -5.57 3.49
C SER A 10 16.91 -5.59 3.25
N GLU A 11 17.53 -6.76 3.22
CA GLU A 11 18.96 -6.90 2.92
C GLU A 11 19.29 -6.47 1.48
N GLN A 12 18.36 -6.70 0.55
CA GLN A 12 18.50 -6.28 -0.85
C GLN A 12 18.37 -4.76 -0.98
N VAL A 13 17.47 -4.14 -0.20
CA VAL A 13 17.31 -2.67 -0.15
C VAL A 13 18.61 -2.00 0.25
N THR A 14 19.21 -2.42 1.36
CA THR A 14 20.49 -1.88 1.85
C THR A 14 21.61 -2.08 0.83
N ALA A 15 21.77 -3.29 0.30
CA ALA A 15 22.78 -3.61 -0.71
C ALA A 15 22.61 -2.78 -2.00
N SER A 16 21.37 -2.52 -2.42
CA SER A 16 21.06 -1.74 -3.60
C SER A 16 21.46 -0.27 -3.44
N VAL A 17 21.21 0.32 -2.27
CA VAL A 17 21.63 1.70 -1.97
C VAL A 17 23.16 1.82 -2.02
N GLU A 18 23.88 0.90 -1.38
CA GLU A 18 25.35 0.87 -1.41
C GLU A 18 25.87 0.73 -2.85
N GLN A 19 25.28 -0.16 -3.64
CA GLN A 19 25.65 -0.38 -5.05
C GLN A 19 25.43 0.89 -5.89
N LEU A 20 24.29 1.56 -5.74
CA LEU A 20 23.99 2.79 -6.50
C LEU A 20 24.90 3.93 -6.09
N CYS A 21 25.24 4.10 -4.82
CA CYS A 21 26.23 5.06 -4.36
C CYS A 21 27.62 4.77 -4.95
N ALA A 22 28.06 3.51 -4.91
CA ALA A 22 29.34 3.07 -5.49
C ALA A 22 29.41 3.25 -7.03
N ALA A 23 28.26 3.15 -7.70
CA ALA A 23 28.14 3.40 -9.14
C ALA A 23 28.18 4.89 -9.51
N GLY A 24 28.25 5.79 -8.52
CA GLY A 24 28.34 7.24 -8.75
C GLY A 24 26.99 7.90 -9.06
N CYS A 25 25.89 7.35 -8.61
CA CYS A 25 24.61 8.02 -8.67
C CYS A 25 24.62 9.29 -7.80
N ASN A 26 24.00 10.37 -8.28
CA ASN A 26 23.87 11.61 -7.51
C ASN A 26 22.58 11.68 -6.70
N GLY A 27 21.63 10.79 -6.97
CA GLY A 27 20.37 10.68 -6.28
C GLY A 27 19.75 9.32 -6.46
N ILE A 28 18.98 8.90 -5.46
CA ILE A 28 18.27 7.63 -5.38
C ILE A 28 16.81 7.91 -5.07
N VAL A 29 15.91 7.26 -5.79
CA VAL A 29 14.47 7.23 -5.53
C VAL A 29 14.14 5.81 -5.07
N ILE A 30 13.62 5.65 -3.87
CA ILE A 30 13.50 4.34 -3.20
C ILE A 30 12.06 4.04 -2.79
N CYS A 31 11.62 2.80 -3.04
CA CYS A 31 10.52 2.17 -2.31
C CYS A 31 11.15 1.16 -1.36
N ASN A 32 11.14 1.42 -0.07
CA ASN A 32 11.71 0.53 0.94
C ASN A 32 10.73 -0.59 1.32
N SER A 33 11.24 -1.64 1.95
CA SER A 33 10.40 -2.75 2.45
C SER A 33 9.91 -2.49 3.87
N ALA A 34 10.80 -1.97 4.73
CA ALA A 34 10.51 -1.64 6.13
C ALA A 34 11.23 -0.36 6.56
N ASP A 35 10.71 0.34 7.57
CA ASP A 35 11.33 1.57 8.07
C ASP A 35 12.73 1.35 8.63
N SER A 36 12.98 0.17 9.23
CA SER A 36 14.27 -0.14 9.87
C SER A 36 15.48 -0.04 8.94
N GLU A 37 15.30 -0.33 7.64
CA GLU A 37 16.37 -0.27 6.64
C GLU A 37 16.70 1.16 6.23
N MET A 38 15.76 2.09 6.42
CA MET A 38 15.93 3.48 6.03
C MET A 38 17.02 4.20 6.83
N THR A 39 17.28 3.79 8.08
CA THR A 39 18.42 4.32 8.85
C THR A 39 19.74 4.09 8.10
N SER A 40 19.99 2.87 7.66
CA SER A 40 21.20 2.52 6.91
C SER A 40 21.24 3.21 5.54
N ALA A 41 20.10 3.23 4.82
CA ALA A 41 19.99 3.88 3.53
C ALA A 41 20.32 5.38 3.60
N ILE A 42 19.75 6.09 4.57
CA ILE A 42 19.99 7.52 4.79
C ILE A 42 21.46 7.76 5.15
N GLN A 43 22.03 7.00 6.10
CA GLN A 43 23.42 7.16 6.51
C GLN A 43 24.41 6.87 5.36
N THR A 44 24.12 5.86 4.54
CA THR A 44 24.92 5.54 3.34
C THR A 44 24.86 6.69 2.33
N CYS A 45 23.69 7.25 2.09
CA CYS A 45 23.51 8.39 1.21
C CYS A 45 24.21 9.65 1.74
N ASP A 46 24.11 9.95 3.02
CA ASP A 46 24.82 11.07 3.67
C ASP A 46 26.35 10.93 3.51
N ALA A 47 26.90 9.75 3.80
CA ALA A 47 28.33 9.49 3.70
C ALA A 47 28.87 9.65 2.26
N ASN A 48 28.03 9.39 1.24
CA ASN A 48 28.38 9.48 -0.17
C ASN A 48 27.90 10.78 -0.84
N GLN A 49 27.21 11.66 -0.12
CA GLN A 49 26.62 12.91 -0.64
C GLN A 49 25.64 12.65 -1.79
N VAL A 50 24.81 11.63 -1.65
CA VAL A 50 23.78 11.19 -2.60
C VAL A 50 22.40 11.56 -2.06
N TYR A 51 21.62 12.27 -2.85
CA TYR A 51 20.24 12.60 -2.47
C TYR A 51 19.35 11.35 -2.45
N LEU A 52 18.43 11.28 -1.49
CA LEU A 52 17.51 10.16 -1.29
C LEU A 52 16.07 10.68 -1.14
N THR A 53 15.14 10.13 -1.90
CA THR A 53 13.70 10.40 -1.80
C THR A 53 12.94 9.09 -1.76
N GLN A 54 11.95 8.99 -0.88
CA GLN A 54 11.04 7.85 -0.76
C GLN A 54 9.81 8.01 -1.67
N PHE A 55 9.21 6.89 -2.08
CA PHE A 55 7.88 6.85 -2.71
C PHE A 55 7.07 5.64 -2.26
N TYR A 56 5.75 5.71 -2.35
CA TYR A 56 4.71 4.78 -1.86
C TYR A 56 4.71 4.58 -0.34
N ARG A 57 5.76 4.93 0.34
CA ARG A 57 5.92 4.74 1.78
C ARG A 57 6.47 6.01 2.39
N ILE A 58 6.18 6.21 3.67
CA ILE A 58 6.69 7.33 4.45
C ILE A 58 7.16 6.85 5.82
N ILE A 59 8.32 7.35 6.25
CA ILE A 59 8.77 7.23 7.64
C ILE A 59 7.98 8.23 8.46
N SER A 60 7.26 7.78 9.49
CA SER A 60 6.52 8.66 10.39
C SER A 60 7.14 8.70 11.79
N GLU A 61 6.99 9.83 12.48
CA GLU A 61 7.41 9.98 13.87
C GLU A 61 6.66 9.04 14.81
N GLU A 62 5.36 8.77 14.49
CA GLU A 62 4.52 7.86 15.27
C GLU A 62 5.02 6.41 15.23
N ASN A 63 5.35 5.92 14.03
CA ASN A 63 5.68 4.50 13.82
C ASN A 63 7.17 4.21 14.03
N SER A 64 8.06 5.14 13.67
CA SER A 64 9.51 4.94 13.65
C SER A 64 10.27 6.21 14.07
N PRO A 65 10.13 6.68 15.33
CA PRO A 65 10.65 7.98 15.77
C PRO A 65 12.16 8.15 15.60
N GLU A 66 12.95 7.09 15.78
CA GLU A 66 14.41 7.15 15.62
C GLU A 66 14.82 7.28 14.14
N VAL A 67 14.11 6.58 13.25
CA VAL A 67 14.33 6.66 11.80
C VAL A 67 13.89 8.03 11.29
N TYR A 68 12.75 8.53 11.78
CA TYR A 68 12.26 9.86 11.46
C TYR A 68 13.25 10.95 11.85
N GLN A 69 13.83 10.87 13.07
CA GLN A 69 14.89 11.79 13.50
C GLN A 69 16.15 11.68 12.62
N THR A 70 16.51 10.48 12.19
CA THR A 70 17.63 10.29 11.26
C THR A 70 17.35 11.00 9.93
N ALA A 71 16.13 10.87 9.41
CA ALA A 71 15.68 11.57 8.19
C ALA A 71 15.70 13.10 8.36
N CYS A 72 15.22 13.63 9.49
CA CYS A 72 15.25 15.06 9.79
C CYS A 72 16.68 15.61 9.85
N ASN A 73 17.61 14.87 10.43
CA ASN A 73 19.01 15.29 10.60
C ASN A 73 19.84 15.19 9.31
N SER A 74 19.40 14.40 8.33
CA SER A 74 20.07 14.25 7.04
C SER A 74 19.82 15.46 6.14
N GLN A 75 20.87 15.96 5.49
CA GLN A 75 20.75 16.98 4.43
C GLN A 75 20.50 16.36 3.05
N TYR A 76 20.67 15.06 2.92
CA TYR A 76 20.53 14.33 1.67
C TYR A 76 19.21 13.56 1.57
N TYR A 77 18.54 13.25 2.68
CA TYR A 77 17.17 12.73 2.63
C TYR A 77 16.21 13.90 2.38
N LEU A 78 15.45 13.82 1.29
CA LEU A 78 14.65 14.94 0.78
C LEU A 78 13.17 14.86 1.11
N GLY A 79 12.71 13.72 1.63
CA GLY A 79 11.31 13.49 1.97
C GLY A 79 10.67 12.33 1.21
N ALA A 80 9.33 12.31 1.18
CA ALA A 80 8.54 11.22 0.63
C ALA A 80 7.36 11.70 -0.23
N VAL A 81 6.96 10.85 -1.17
CA VAL A 81 5.72 10.94 -1.94
C VAL A 81 4.92 9.68 -1.67
N HIS A 82 3.70 9.81 -1.15
CA HIS A 82 2.92 8.67 -0.67
C HIS A 82 1.41 8.94 -0.73
N GLU A 83 0.61 7.96 -0.40
CA GLU A 83 -0.85 8.05 -0.26
C GLU A 83 -1.29 8.03 1.21
N ASP A 84 -2.56 8.37 1.44
CA ASP A 84 -3.23 8.25 2.74
C ASP A 84 -3.80 6.83 2.90
N GLU A 85 -2.99 5.95 3.46
CA GLU A 85 -3.34 4.54 3.64
C GLU A 85 -4.45 4.31 4.67
N VAL A 86 -4.56 5.18 5.68
CA VAL A 86 -5.66 5.10 6.66
C VAL A 86 -6.98 5.46 5.99
N THR A 87 -7.02 6.58 5.27
CA THR A 87 -8.21 6.98 4.51
C THR A 87 -8.55 5.96 3.42
N ASN A 88 -7.55 5.33 2.79
CA ASN A 88 -7.78 4.27 1.81
C ASN A 88 -8.52 3.08 2.43
N GLY A 89 -8.00 2.55 3.53
CA GLY A 89 -8.66 1.44 4.23
C GLY A 89 -10.07 1.80 4.71
N TYR A 90 -10.22 2.98 5.32
CA TYR A 90 -11.51 3.49 5.76
C TYR A 90 -12.54 3.55 4.62
N THR A 91 -12.13 4.08 3.45
CA THR A 91 -13.02 4.24 2.30
C THR A 91 -13.46 2.90 1.71
N LEU A 92 -12.52 1.95 1.54
CA LEU A 92 -12.85 0.62 1.00
C LEU A 92 -13.85 -0.13 1.87
N VAL A 93 -13.70 -0.06 3.20
CA VAL A 93 -14.66 -0.68 4.13
C VAL A 93 -16.01 0.03 4.10
N ASN A 94 -16.02 1.36 4.04
CA ASN A 94 -17.30 2.09 3.94
C ASN A 94 -18.07 1.73 2.66
N LEU A 95 -17.40 1.51 1.52
CA LEU A 95 -18.05 1.04 0.31
C LEU A 95 -18.76 -0.31 0.54
N LEU A 96 -18.13 -1.26 1.24
CA LEU A 96 -18.75 -2.53 1.61
C LEU A 96 -19.93 -2.34 2.57
N LEU A 97 -19.75 -1.55 3.63
CA LEU A 97 -20.81 -1.31 4.62
C LEU A 97 -22.03 -0.62 4.02
N GLU A 98 -21.83 0.36 3.13
CA GLU A 98 -22.90 1.03 2.40
C GLU A 98 -23.61 0.10 1.40
N ASN A 99 -22.90 -0.89 0.85
CA ASN A 99 -23.47 -1.93 0.00
C ASN A 99 -24.35 -2.93 0.76
N GLY A 100 -24.11 -3.08 2.07
CA GLY A 100 -24.89 -3.97 2.95
C GLY A 100 -24.09 -5.13 3.53
N ASP A 101 -22.79 -5.19 3.28
CA ASP A 101 -21.90 -6.22 3.82
C ASP A 101 -21.66 -6.01 5.31
N ARG A 102 -21.60 -7.11 6.08
CA ARG A 102 -21.49 -7.06 7.54
C ARG A 102 -20.46 -8.02 8.12
N ASN A 103 -20.06 -9.03 7.37
CA ASN A 103 -19.14 -10.08 7.82
C ASN A 103 -17.90 -10.11 6.95
N ILE A 104 -16.93 -9.24 7.28
CA ILE A 104 -15.80 -8.94 6.43
C ILE A 104 -14.61 -9.83 6.79
N GLY A 105 -14.12 -10.61 5.83
CA GLY A 105 -12.85 -11.31 5.92
C GLY A 105 -11.67 -10.39 5.61
N LEU A 106 -10.56 -10.52 6.35
CA LEU A 106 -9.35 -9.73 6.12
C LEU A 106 -8.18 -10.62 5.72
N GLU A 107 -7.81 -10.55 4.47
CA GLU A 107 -6.57 -11.11 3.93
C GLU A 107 -5.49 -10.03 3.94
N ALA A 108 -4.43 -10.29 4.69
CA ALA A 108 -3.33 -9.36 4.89
C ALA A 108 -2.14 -9.70 3.98
N TRP A 109 -1.28 -8.73 3.79
CA TRP A 109 0.00 -8.85 3.10
C TRP A 109 1.03 -9.63 3.91
N THR A 110 2.23 -9.10 4.11
CA THR A 110 3.27 -9.71 4.92
C THR A 110 3.22 -9.22 6.37
N VAL A 111 3.63 -10.07 7.30
CA VAL A 111 3.71 -9.69 8.72
C VAL A 111 4.68 -8.53 8.90
N GLY A 112 4.22 -7.46 9.59
CA GLY A 112 5.05 -6.28 9.88
C GLY A 112 5.09 -5.22 8.77
N ASP A 113 4.38 -5.42 7.67
CA ASP A 113 4.27 -4.41 6.62
C ASP A 113 3.62 -3.12 7.14
N ALA A 114 4.32 -1.99 7.00
CA ALA A 114 3.89 -0.70 7.54
C ALA A 114 2.66 -0.15 6.80
N THR A 115 2.57 -0.35 5.49
CA THR A 115 1.44 0.05 4.65
C THR A 115 0.17 -0.69 5.07
N PHE A 116 0.25 -2.01 5.21
CA PHE A 116 -0.87 -2.81 5.73
C PHE A 116 -1.33 -2.34 7.11
N GLN A 117 -0.41 -2.02 8.02
CA GLN A 117 -0.77 -1.55 9.36
C GLN A 117 -1.58 -0.25 9.33
N GLN A 118 -1.28 0.66 8.40
CA GLN A 118 -2.06 1.89 8.23
C GLN A 118 -3.44 1.61 7.61
N ARG A 119 -3.52 0.77 6.58
CA ARG A 119 -4.80 0.33 5.99
C ARG A 119 -5.67 -0.34 7.04
N TRP A 120 -5.10 -1.20 7.88
CA TRP A 120 -5.84 -1.88 8.94
C TRP A 120 -6.38 -0.92 10.01
N LYS A 121 -5.67 0.16 10.35
CA LYS A 121 -6.25 1.22 11.19
C LYS A 121 -7.53 1.77 10.55
N GLY A 122 -7.49 2.07 9.26
CA GLY A 122 -8.65 2.56 8.50
C GLY A 122 -9.81 1.56 8.48
N TYR A 123 -9.53 0.28 8.22
CA TYR A 123 -10.56 -0.77 8.21
C TYR A 123 -11.29 -0.86 9.57
N LYS A 124 -10.55 -0.89 10.67
CA LYS A 124 -11.13 -0.93 12.01
C LYS A 124 -11.93 0.32 12.33
N GLN A 125 -11.40 1.48 11.99
CA GLN A 125 -12.08 2.75 12.22
C GLN A 125 -13.45 2.78 11.52
N ALA A 126 -13.52 2.35 10.26
CA ALA A 126 -14.79 2.32 9.53
C ALA A 126 -15.82 1.39 10.17
N VAL A 127 -15.40 0.18 10.60
CA VAL A 127 -16.29 -0.76 11.29
C VAL A 127 -16.73 -0.21 12.66
N ASP A 128 -15.82 0.37 13.42
CA ASP A 128 -16.13 0.90 14.75
C ASP A 128 -17.12 2.07 14.66
N GLU A 129 -16.90 3.02 13.73
CA GLU A 129 -17.79 4.16 13.49
C GLU A 129 -19.17 3.71 12.97
N TRP A 130 -19.21 2.72 12.06
CA TRP A 130 -20.45 2.12 11.60
C TRP A 130 -21.24 1.53 12.78
N ASN A 131 -20.58 0.74 13.60
CA ASN A 131 -21.20 0.04 14.74
C ASN A 131 -21.71 1.02 15.82
N GLU A 132 -21.00 2.13 16.03
CA GLU A 132 -21.47 3.19 16.94
C GLU A 132 -22.73 3.88 16.38
N ALA A 133 -22.77 4.13 15.09
CA ALA A 133 -23.89 4.77 14.43
C ALA A 133 -25.10 3.83 14.24
N ASN A 134 -24.88 2.53 14.12
CA ASN A 134 -25.90 1.53 13.75
C ASN A 134 -25.93 0.35 14.76
N PRO A 135 -26.36 0.57 16.02
CA PRO A 135 -26.30 -0.45 17.08
C PRO A 135 -27.15 -1.72 16.79
N ASP A 136 -28.15 -1.62 15.94
CA ASP A 136 -29.01 -2.73 15.52
C ASP A 136 -28.57 -3.40 14.20
N ASP A 137 -27.48 -2.90 13.56
CA ASP A 137 -26.96 -3.37 12.27
C ASP A 137 -25.43 -3.42 12.29
N GLN A 138 -24.89 -4.28 13.16
CA GLN A 138 -23.47 -4.37 13.46
C GLN A 138 -22.70 -5.10 12.35
N ALA A 139 -21.52 -4.59 12.04
CA ALA A 139 -20.56 -5.26 11.16
C ALA A 139 -19.38 -5.84 11.96
N THR A 140 -18.72 -6.82 11.38
CA THR A 140 -17.53 -7.46 11.92
C THR A 140 -16.43 -7.54 10.87
N ILE A 141 -15.18 -7.44 11.32
CA ILE A 141 -14.00 -7.73 10.51
C ILE A 141 -13.13 -8.76 11.23
N THR A 142 -12.64 -9.76 10.52
CA THR A 142 -11.81 -10.81 11.12
C THR A 142 -10.43 -10.28 11.50
N GLU A 143 -9.73 -11.03 12.38
CA GLU A 143 -8.29 -10.88 12.48
C GLU A 143 -7.63 -11.23 11.13
N PRO A 144 -6.49 -10.61 10.79
CA PRO A 144 -5.86 -10.81 9.49
C PRO A 144 -5.30 -12.22 9.30
N VAL A 145 -5.58 -12.81 8.13
CA VAL A 145 -4.89 -14.00 7.63
C VAL A 145 -3.85 -13.56 6.61
N TYR A 146 -2.59 -13.86 6.85
CA TYR A 146 -1.48 -13.38 6.01
C TYR A 146 -1.26 -14.28 4.79
N ALA A 147 -1.34 -13.70 3.61
CA ALA A 147 -1.19 -14.36 2.31
C ALA A 147 0.20 -14.15 1.67
N ASN A 148 1.09 -13.40 2.34
CA ASN A 148 2.38 -13.00 1.77
C ASN A 148 2.23 -12.43 0.33
N THR A 149 2.94 -13.00 -0.65
CA THR A 149 3.08 -12.37 -1.98
C THR A 149 2.70 -13.28 -3.14
N SER A 150 2.12 -14.44 -2.89
CA SER A 150 1.82 -15.41 -3.95
C SER A 150 0.33 -15.68 -4.14
N SER A 151 -0.07 -16.01 -5.36
CA SER A 151 -1.44 -16.40 -5.68
C SER A 151 -1.88 -17.67 -4.92
N GLU A 152 -0.96 -18.61 -4.67
CA GLU A 152 -1.25 -19.84 -3.92
C GLU A 152 -1.60 -19.52 -2.46
N GLU A 153 -0.83 -18.64 -1.83
CA GLU A 153 -1.07 -18.22 -0.44
C GLU A 153 -2.34 -17.37 -0.33
N GLY A 154 -2.61 -16.48 -1.31
CA GLY A 154 -3.87 -15.74 -1.39
C GLY A 154 -5.07 -16.66 -1.49
N ALA A 155 -5.05 -17.61 -2.42
CA ALA A 155 -6.10 -18.62 -2.54
C ALA A 155 -6.35 -19.40 -1.23
N ALA A 156 -5.27 -19.79 -0.54
CA ALA A 156 -5.36 -20.50 0.73
C ALA A 156 -5.93 -19.63 1.85
N ALA A 157 -5.55 -18.34 1.90
CA ALA A 157 -6.03 -17.38 2.89
C ALA A 157 -7.52 -17.09 2.70
N ALA A 158 -7.97 -16.81 1.48
CA ALA A 158 -9.38 -16.58 1.17
C ALA A 158 -10.26 -17.77 1.54
N LEU A 159 -9.86 -18.99 1.18
CA LEU A 159 -10.60 -20.21 1.57
C LEU A 159 -10.56 -20.47 3.06
N SER A 160 -9.47 -20.20 3.74
CA SER A 160 -9.37 -20.33 5.21
C SER A 160 -10.32 -19.37 5.92
N LEU A 161 -10.40 -18.11 5.46
CA LEU A 161 -11.33 -17.11 5.98
C LEU A 161 -12.78 -17.55 5.76
N TYR A 162 -13.15 -17.95 4.55
CA TYR A 162 -14.51 -18.40 4.23
C TYR A 162 -14.91 -19.64 5.01
N ASN A 163 -14.04 -20.67 5.10
CA ASN A 163 -14.34 -21.88 5.84
C ASN A 163 -14.49 -21.66 7.35
N SER A 164 -13.77 -20.67 7.88
CA SER A 164 -13.85 -20.31 9.31
C SER A 164 -15.02 -19.36 9.61
N ASN A 165 -15.52 -18.66 8.60
CA ASN A 165 -16.59 -17.67 8.67
C ASN A 165 -17.60 -17.89 7.55
N PRO A 166 -18.49 -18.91 7.63
CA PRO A 166 -19.39 -19.28 6.52
C PRO A 166 -20.43 -18.20 6.16
N ASP A 167 -20.64 -17.23 7.05
CA ASP A 167 -21.51 -16.08 6.84
C ASP A 167 -20.75 -14.87 6.25
N MET A 168 -19.48 -15.04 5.86
CA MET A 168 -18.67 -13.99 5.24
C MET A 168 -19.32 -13.52 3.93
N ASP A 169 -19.59 -12.23 3.83
CA ASP A 169 -20.22 -11.57 2.68
C ASP A 169 -19.25 -10.64 1.93
N ALA A 170 -18.15 -10.24 2.56
CA ALA A 170 -17.10 -9.47 1.92
C ALA A 170 -15.69 -9.96 2.26
N LEU A 171 -14.74 -9.71 1.36
CA LEU A 171 -13.31 -9.99 1.54
C LEU A 171 -12.48 -8.76 1.19
N ILE A 172 -11.65 -8.34 2.14
CA ILE A 172 -10.58 -7.37 1.88
C ILE A 172 -9.30 -8.15 1.58
N VAL A 173 -8.71 -7.91 0.41
CA VAL A 173 -7.33 -8.30 0.11
C VAL A 173 -6.48 -7.04 0.23
N ALA A 174 -5.71 -6.94 1.30
CA ALA A 174 -5.13 -5.67 1.77
C ALA A 174 -3.94 -5.17 0.93
N GLY A 175 -3.69 -5.75 -0.19
CA GLY A 175 -2.66 -5.32 -1.11
C GLY A 175 -1.84 -6.48 -1.64
N GLY A 176 -0.93 -6.14 -2.51
CA GLY A 176 -0.05 -7.10 -3.08
C GLY A 176 -0.01 -7.15 -4.59
N GLY A 177 -0.38 -6.05 -5.21
CA GLY A 177 -0.09 -5.84 -6.63
C GLY A 177 -0.55 -6.97 -7.54
N GLY A 178 -1.63 -7.61 -7.23
CA GLY A 178 -2.24 -8.59 -8.09
C GLY A 178 -2.08 -10.06 -7.68
N ASP A 179 -0.90 -10.56 -7.32
CA ASP A 179 -0.72 -12.01 -7.15
C ASP A 179 -1.61 -12.65 -6.06
N PRO A 180 -1.64 -12.20 -4.80
CA PRO A 180 -2.58 -12.75 -3.82
C PRO A 180 -4.04 -12.54 -4.22
N LEU A 181 -4.38 -11.35 -4.73
CA LEU A 181 -5.74 -11.01 -5.15
C LEU A 181 -6.24 -11.93 -6.27
N VAL A 182 -5.40 -12.17 -7.30
CA VAL A 182 -5.72 -13.12 -8.39
C VAL A 182 -6.00 -14.53 -7.84
N GLY A 183 -5.18 -14.95 -6.86
CA GLY A 183 -5.38 -16.23 -6.18
C GLY A 183 -6.70 -16.31 -5.44
N SER A 184 -7.03 -15.27 -4.67
CA SER A 184 -8.24 -15.19 -3.86
C SER A 184 -9.50 -15.15 -4.72
N ILE A 185 -9.54 -14.30 -5.77
CA ILE A 185 -10.66 -14.27 -6.73
C ILE A 185 -10.83 -15.63 -7.40
N GLY A 186 -9.73 -16.25 -7.86
CA GLY A 186 -9.77 -17.56 -8.50
C GLY A 186 -10.29 -18.67 -7.58
N ALA A 187 -9.91 -18.65 -6.31
CA ALA A 187 -10.37 -19.60 -5.30
C ALA A 187 -11.86 -19.45 -5.01
N LEU A 188 -12.32 -18.20 -4.81
CA LEU A 188 -13.75 -17.91 -4.61
C LEU A 188 -14.59 -18.30 -5.83
N ALA A 189 -14.08 -18.05 -7.04
CA ALA A 189 -14.75 -18.46 -8.28
C ALA A 189 -14.90 -19.99 -8.39
N ASN A 190 -13.88 -20.75 -8.02
CA ASN A 190 -13.90 -22.22 -8.02
C ASN A 190 -14.95 -22.80 -7.04
N GLU A 191 -15.21 -22.09 -5.93
CA GLU A 191 -16.25 -22.44 -4.96
C GLU A 191 -17.65 -21.91 -5.36
N GLY A 192 -17.78 -21.22 -6.49
CA GLY A 192 -19.03 -20.63 -6.95
C GLY A 192 -19.52 -19.46 -6.09
N LEU A 193 -18.57 -18.69 -5.55
CA LEU A 193 -18.79 -17.55 -4.66
C LEU A 193 -18.66 -16.19 -5.36
N THR A 194 -18.31 -16.15 -6.63
CA THR A 194 -18.30 -14.92 -7.44
C THR A 194 -19.66 -14.23 -7.38
N GLY A 195 -19.66 -12.93 -7.04
CA GLY A 195 -20.86 -12.12 -6.85
C GLY A 195 -21.71 -12.47 -5.62
N LYS A 196 -21.15 -13.27 -4.70
CA LYS A 196 -21.74 -13.56 -3.38
C LYS A 196 -20.87 -13.07 -2.24
N ILE A 197 -19.59 -12.90 -2.50
CA ILE A 197 -18.62 -12.28 -1.61
C ILE A 197 -18.07 -11.09 -2.36
N ASP A 198 -18.27 -9.90 -1.81
CA ASP A 198 -17.80 -8.66 -2.39
C ASP A 198 -16.31 -8.46 -2.06
N VAL A 199 -15.47 -8.41 -3.09
CA VAL A 199 -14.01 -8.33 -2.92
C VAL A 199 -13.53 -6.91 -3.16
N VAL A 200 -12.76 -6.37 -2.20
CA VAL A 200 -12.08 -5.06 -2.36
C VAL A 200 -10.58 -5.21 -2.17
N SER A 201 -9.83 -4.39 -2.89
CA SER A 201 -8.37 -4.37 -2.83
C SER A 201 -7.79 -3.00 -3.20
N THR A 202 -6.46 -2.94 -3.31
CA THR A 202 -5.69 -1.78 -3.78
C THR A 202 -4.72 -2.23 -4.87
N ASP A 203 -4.36 -1.33 -5.80
CA ASP A 203 -3.32 -1.45 -6.85
C ASP A 203 -3.82 -1.79 -8.26
N PHE A 204 -5.10 -1.69 -8.53
CA PHE A 204 -5.76 -1.92 -9.82
C PHE A 204 -5.25 -3.12 -10.63
N LEU A 205 -6.07 -4.16 -10.66
CA LEU A 205 -5.86 -5.32 -11.53
C LEU A 205 -5.84 -4.92 -13.01
N ASP A 206 -5.02 -5.57 -13.80
CA ASP A 206 -4.97 -5.39 -15.25
C ASP A 206 -6.32 -5.67 -15.93
N ASP A 207 -7.08 -6.64 -15.38
CA ASP A 207 -8.41 -7.06 -15.86
C ASP A 207 -9.55 -6.53 -14.97
N LEU A 208 -9.33 -5.48 -14.18
CA LEU A 208 -10.32 -4.94 -13.24
C LEU A 208 -11.70 -4.73 -13.87
N GLY A 209 -11.79 -4.22 -15.11
CA GLY A 209 -13.04 -4.03 -15.80
C GLY A 209 -13.84 -5.33 -15.96
N GLU A 210 -13.18 -6.44 -16.33
CA GLU A 210 -13.80 -7.76 -16.46
C GLU A 210 -14.22 -8.33 -15.11
N GLN A 211 -13.41 -8.09 -14.06
CA GLN A 211 -13.72 -8.53 -12.70
C GLN A 211 -14.93 -7.78 -12.12
N LEU A 212 -15.05 -6.48 -12.35
CA LEU A 212 -16.23 -5.70 -11.96
C LEU A 212 -17.50 -6.16 -12.70
N GLU A 213 -17.40 -6.43 -14.00
CA GLU A 213 -18.54 -6.92 -14.80
C GLU A 213 -19.01 -8.33 -14.36
N SER A 214 -18.07 -9.20 -13.99
CA SER A 214 -18.39 -10.57 -13.58
C SER A 214 -18.78 -10.69 -12.10
N GLY A 215 -18.53 -9.65 -11.29
CA GLY A 215 -18.71 -9.70 -9.83
C GLY A 215 -17.54 -10.38 -9.11
N GLY A 216 -16.40 -10.55 -9.75
CA GLY A 216 -15.16 -11.03 -9.12
C GLY A 216 -14.54 -9.97 -8.21
N MET A 217 -14.73 -8.69 -8.54
CA MET A 217 -14.39 -7.54 -7.71
C MET A 217 -15.63 -6.68 -7.47
N PHE A 218 -15.71 -6.09 -6.28
CA PHE A 218 -16.71 -5.06 -5.96
C PHE A 218 -16.12 -3.66 -6.13
N ALA A 219 -14.92 -3.41 -5.61
CA ALA A 219 -14.22 -2.14 -5.79
C ALA A 219 -12.71 -2.32 -5.63
N GLU A 220 -11.96 -1.41 -6.23
CA GLU A 220 -10.52 -1.34 -6.05
C GLU A 220 -10.05 0.11 -5.97
N SER A 221 -9.05 0.36 -5.12
CA SER A 221 -8.35 1.64 -5.06
C SER A 221 -7.00 1.56 -5.77
N GLY A 222 -6.51 2.70 -6.27
CA GLY A 222 -5.23 2.77 -6.96
C GLY A 222 -4.90 4.18 -7.42
N GLY A 223 -4.07 4.31 -8.46
CA GLY A 223 -3.76 5.60 -9.07
C GLY A 223 -2.43 6.22 -8.62
N HIS A 224 -1.65 5.53 -7.81
CA HIS A 224 -0.36 5.99 -7.27
C HIS A 224 0.85 5.82 -8.21
N PHE A 225 0.60 5.60 -9.49
CA PHE A 225 1.67 5.39 -10.50
C PHE A 225 2.58 6.59 -10.74
N CYS A 226 2.17 7.78 -10.33
CA CYS A 226 2.95 9.01 -10.51
C CYS A 226 3.92 9.30 -9.36
N ASP A 227 3.84 8.63 -8.24
CA ASP A 227 4.70 8.84 -7.07
C ASP A 227 6.20 8.80 -7.39
N PRO A 228 6.70 7.78 -8.11
CA PRO A 228 8.12 7.75 -8.48
C PRO A 228 8.54 8.95 -9.33
N LEU A 229 7.64 9.50 -10.15
CA LEU A 229 7.92 10.69 -10.97
C LEU A 229 8.12 11.93 -10.10
N TYR A 230 7.24 12.14 -9.11
CA TYR A 230 7.38 13.30 -8.21
C TYR A 230 8.60 13.15 -7.29
N ALA A 231 8.85 11.97 -6.75
CA ALA A 231 10.06 11.67 -6.00
C ALA A 231 11.33 11.92 -6.84
N PHE A 232 11.33 11.52 -8.10
CA PHE A 232 12.41 11.81 -9.04
C PHE A 232 12.57 13.32 -9.28
N LEU A 233 11.48 14.07 -9.45
CA LEU A 233 11.54 15.53 -9.68
C LEU A 233 12.10 16.27 -8.46
N ILE A 234 11.77 15.85 -7.24
CA ILE A 234 12.36 16.40 -6.02
C ILE A 234 13.88 16.16 -6.03
N THR A 235 14.29 14.91 -6.23
CA THR A 235 15.70 14.51 -6.29
C THR A 235 16.46 15.27 -7.39
N TYR A 236 15.88 15.38 -8.58
CA TYR A 236 16.49 16.11 -9.71
C TYR A 236 16.67 17.60 -9.40
N ASN A 237 15.68 18.25 -8.78
CA ASN A 237 15.79 19.66 -8.39
C ASN A 237 16.86 19.88 -7.33
N ALA A 238 17.03 18.97 -6.38
CA ALA A 238 18.12 19.04 -5.40
C ALA A 238 19.49 18.90 -6.08
N ILE A 239 19.67 17.94 -7.00
CA ILE A 239 20.91 17.77 -7.78
C ILE A 239 21.24 19.03 -8.59
N LYS A 240 20.23 19.74 -9.11
CA LYS A 240 20.40 20.99 -9.88
C LYS A 240 20.59 22.24 -9.01
N GLY A 241 20.50 22.11 -7.68
CA GLY A 241 20.59 23.26 -6.76
C GLY A 241 19.33 24.14 -6.76
N ASN A 242 18.22 23.68 -7.35
CA ASN A 242 16.94 24.39 -7.33
C ASN A 242 16.16 24.16 -6.04
N TYR A 243 16.54 23.16 -5.27
CA TYR A 243 15.97 22.85 -3.97
C TYR A 243 17.07 22.56 -2.95
N VAL A 244 16.92 23.14 -1.78
CA VAL A 244 17.75 22.85 -0.62
C VAL A 244 16.80 22.58 0.54
N LYS A 245 16.98 21.44 1.17
CA LYS A 245 16.20 21.05 2.34
C LYS A 245 16.50 21.95 3.52
N ASP A 246 15.48 22.36 4.26
CA ASP A 246 15.64 23.11 5.51
C ASP A 246 16.30 22.22 6.58
N GLU A 247 17.26 22.77 7.33
CA GLU A 247 17.97 22.05 8.37
C GLU A 247 16.99 21.57 9.46
N GLY A 248 17.09 20.30 9.84
CA GLY A 248 16.24 19.67 10.85
C GLY A 248 14.81 19.37 10.41
N SER A 249 14.43 19.66 9.15
CA SER A 249 13.12 19.27 8.62
C SER A 249 13.13 17.84 8.09
N PHE A 250 11.94 17.24 7.96
CA PHE A 250 11.79 15.95 7.26
C PHE A 250 12.05 16.09 5.75
N GLY A 251 11.81 17.27 5.19
CA GLY A 251 11.87 17.55 3.76
C GLY A 251 10.46 17.67 3.16
N TYR A 252 10.31 17.32 1.89
CA TYR A 252 9.00 17.29 1.26
C TYR A 252 8.16 16.12 1.76
N GLU A 253 6.89 16.39 2.01
CA GLU A 253 5.87 15.38 2.12
C GLU A 253 4.78 15.71 1.10
N ILE A 254 4.61 14.85 0.11
CA ILE A 254 3.56 14.96 -0.89
C ILE A 254 2.66 13.75 -0.70
N GLN A 255 1.42 13.99 -0.26
CA GLN A 255 0.42 12.97 -0.08
C GLN A 255 -0.64 13.09 -1.18
N PHE A 256 -0.87 12.00 -1.92
CA PHE A 256 -1.92 11.91 -2.92
C PHE A 256 -3.13 11.14 -2.41
N PRO A 257 -4.34 11.51 -2.84
CA PRO A 257 -5.52 10.67 -2.60
C PRO A 257 -5.49 9.45 -3.53
N TYR A 258 -6.02 8.35 -3.05
CA TYR A 258 -6.35 7.21 -3.91
C TYR A 258 -7.52 7.53 -4.84
N LEU A 259 -7.51 6.91 -6.02
CA LEU A 259 -8.69 6.79 -6.88
C LEU A 259 -9.43 5.51 -6.51
N TYR A 260 -10.76 5.54 -6.61
CA TYR A 260 -11.59 4.38 -6.34
C TYR A 260 -12.42 4.05 -7.58
N VAL A 261 -12.43 2.78 -7.95
CA VAL A 261 -13.17 2.24 -9.09
C VAL A 261 -14.08 1.14 -8.56
N SER A 262 -15.40 1.35 -8.66
CA SER A 262 -16.43 0.44 -8.14
C SER A 262 -17.49 0.07 -9.18
N SER A 263 -17.30 0.49 -10.44
CA SER A 263 -18.16 0.16 -11.53
C SER A 263 -17.39 0.09 -12.86
N PRO A 264 -17.92 -0.62 -13.87
CA PRO A 264 -17.34 -0.60 -15.23
C PRO A 264 -17.26 0.82 -15.82
N ASP A 265 -18.23 1.68 -15.53
CA ASP A 265 -18.22 3.07 -15.98
C ASP A 265 -17.10 3.89 -15.34
N ASP A 266 -16.82 3.68 -14.04
CA ASP A 266 -15.67 4.31 -13.35
C ASP A 266 -14.36 3.84 -13.97
N TYR A 267 -14.26 2.55 -14.27
CA TYR A 267 -13.08 1.99 -14.92
C TYR A 267 -12.85 2.57 -16.32
N GLU A 268 -13.90 2.69 -17.13
CA GLU A 268 -13.82 3.37 -18.42
C GLU A 268 -13.37 4.84 -18.31
N ASN A 269 -13.85 5.54 -17.28
CA ASN A 269 -13.47 6.94 -17.04
C ASN A 269 -12.01 7.05 -16.59
N TYR A 270 -11.53 6.11 -15.78
CA TYR A 270 -10.13 6.04 -15.39
C TYR A 270 -9.19 5.78 -16.59
N GLN A 271 -9.61 4.98 -17.57
CA GLN A 271 -8.84 4.63 -18.78
C GLN A 271 -8.71 5.80 -19.80
N LYS A 272 -9.50 6.87 -19.69
CA LYS A 272 -9.51 8.04 -20.60
C LYS A 272 -8.55 9.12 -20.16
#